data_49d1268d7b3cbac21455e6c2cd4c1c44
#
_entry.id   49d1268d7b3cbac21455e6c2cd4c1c44
#
_cell.length_a   1.000
_cell.length_b   1.000
_cell.length_c   1.000
_cell.angle_alpha   90.00
_cell.angle_beta   90.00
_cell.angle_gamma   90.00
#
_symmetry.space_group_name_H-M   'P 1'
#
loop_
_entity.id
_entity.type
_entity.pdbx_description
1 polymer ?
#
loop_
_entity_poly.entity_id
_entity_poly.type
_entity_poly.pdbx_seq_one_letter_code
_entity_poly.pdbx_strand_id
1 'polypeptide(L)' 'MKPVIEGLLFLVGEEGIDVKTISNILEISEKEVIQALEELFKDYQNKERGITIKNLGGLFKLTTKKEHKKYYTKLSEVN' A
#
# COMPACT_ATOMS: atom_id res chain seq x y z
N MET A 1 8.66 9.20 8.79
CA MET A 1 7.22 9.02 8.49
C MET A 1 6.88 7.81 7.61
N LYS A 2 7.87 7.28 6.94
CA LYS A 2 7.66 6.11 6.08
C LYS A 2 6.99 4.93 6.80
N PRO A 3 7.46 4.49 7.99
CA PRO A 3 6.80 3.38 8.67
C PRO A 3 5.39 3.72 9.17
N VAL A 4 5.14 4.99 9.51
CA VAL A 4 3.80 5.42 9.93
C VAL A 4 2.83 5.37 8.75
N ILE A 5 3.29 5.79 7.57
CA ILE A 5 2.48 5.73 6.35
C ILE A 5 2.18 4.27 6.00
N GLU A 6 3.16 3.39 6.15
CA GLU A 6 2.95 1.95 5.95
C GLU A 6 1.84 1.43 6.87
N GLY A 7 1.88 1.84 8.14
CA GLY A 7 0.85 1.47 9.10
C GLY A 7 -0.53 1.97 8.71
N LEU A 8 -0.63 3.20 8.18
CA LEU A 8 -1.90 3.74 7.71
C LEU A 8 -2.45 2.94 6.54
N LEU A 9 -1.59 2.56 5.61
CA LEU A 9 -2.00 1.70 4.48
C LEU A 9 -2.56 0.38 4.96
N PHE A 10 -1.93 -0.19 5.98
CA PHE A 10 -2.39 -1.45 6.57
C PHE A 10 -3.77 -1.27 7.22
N LEU A 11 -3.93 -0.20 7.98
CA LEU A 11 -5.17 0.05 8.74
C LEU A 11 -6.38 0.34 7.86
N VAL A 12 -6.18 1.08 6.76
CA VAL A 12 -7.31 1.41 5.88
C VAL A 12 -7.77 0.22 5.04
N GLY A 13 -6.92 -0.79 4.85
CA GLY A 13 -7.28 -2.00 4.14
C GLY A 13 -7.75 -1.73 2.71
N GLU A 14 -8.84 -2.39 2.33
CA GLU A 14 -9.37 -2.34 0.96
C GLU A 14 -9.83 -0.96 0.51
N GLU A 15 -10.23 -0.11 1.44
CA GLU A 15 -10.74 1.23 1.11
C GLU A 15 -9.68 2.14 0.52
N GLY A 16 -8.44 1.96 0.96
CA GLY A 16 -7.35 2.82 0.53
C GLY A 16 -7.41 4.21 1.16
N ILE A 17 -6.41 5.01 0.86
CA ILE A 17 -6.28 6.36 1.42
C ILE A 17 -5.56 7.24 0.41
N ASP A 18 -5.97 8.50 0.28
CA ASP A 18 -5.33 9.42 -0.64
C ASP A 18 -4.22 10.24 0.03
N VAL A 19 -3.39 10.87 -0.79
CA VAL A 19 -2.24 11.67 -0.33
C VAL A 19 -2.68 12.80 0.59
N LYS A 20 -3.76 13.49 0.22
CA LYS A 20 -4.25 14.64 1.01
C LYS A 20 -4.65 14.22 2.42
N THR A 21 -5.33 13.11 2.54
CA THR A 21 -5.77 12.60 3.84
C THR A 21 -4.56 12.21 4.69
N ILE A 22 -3.59 11.52 4.11
CA ILE A 22 -2.36 11.17 4.83
C ILE A 22 -1.64 12.44 5.29
N SER A 23 -1.51 13.41 4.39
CA SER A 23 -0.87 14.69 4.70
C SER A 23 -1.55 15.38 5.88
N ASN A 24 -2.87 15.41 5.88
CA ASN A 24 -3.65 16.04 6.96
C ASN A 24 -3.48 15.30 8.29
N ILE A 25 -3.54 13.97 8.27
CA ILE A 25 -3.42 13.16 9.48
C ILE A 25 -2.04 13.34 10.12
N LEU A 26 -0.99 13.32 9.29
CA LEU A 26 0.39 13.35 9.80
C LEU A 26 0.95 14.76 9.93
N GLU A 27 0.23 15.76 9.42
CA GLU A 27 0.65 17.15 9.44
C GLU A 27 2.01 17.34 8.75
N ILE A 28 2.16 16.71 7.59
CA ILE A 28 3.34 16.82 6.73
C ILE A 28 2.88 17.22 5.33
N SER A 29 3.80 17.67 4.51
CA SER A 29 3.45 18.09 3.14
C SER A 29 3.04 16.90 2.28
N GLU A 30 2.23 17.17 1.25
CA GLU A 30 1.87 16.13 0.27
C GLU A 30 3.12 15.61 -0.45
N LYS A 31 4.10 16.48 -0.67
CA LYS A 31 5.37 16.10 -1.28
C LYS A 31 6.08 15.03 -0.45
N GLU A 32 6.12 15.22 0.87
CA GLU A 32 6.72 14.24 1.77
C GLU A 32 5.96 12.91 1.75
N VAL A 33 4.63 12.98 1.68
CA VAL A 33 3.80 11.77 1.58
C VAL A 33 4.12 11.01 0.30
N ILE A 34 4.14 11.71 -0.84
CA ILE A 34 4.41 11.09 -2.14
C ILE A 34 5.80 10.44 -2.13
N GLN A 35 6.79 11.13 -1.59
CA GLN A 35 8.15 10.60 -1.52
C GLN A 35 8.20 9.31 -0.68
N ALA A 36 7.51 9.29 0.46
CA ALA A 36 7.46 8.10 1.30
C ALA A 36 6.75 6.94 0.61
N LEU A 37 5.65 7.23 -0.10
CA LEU A 37 4.93 6.19 -0.86
C LEU A 37 5.81 5.61 -1.97
N GLU A 38 6.58 6.44 -2.65
CA GLU A 38 7.50 5.98 -3.69
C GLU A 38 8.58 5.08 -3.11
N GLU A 39 9.13 5.44 -1.96
CA GLU A 39 10.14 4.63 -1.28
C GLU A 39 9.57 3.29 -0.83
N LEU A 40 8.38 3.30 -0.25
CA LEU A 40 7.70 2.06 0.14
C LEU A 40 7.44 1.18 -1.07
N PHE A 41 6.99 1.76 -2.17
CA PHE A 41 6.73 1.01 -3.39
C PHE A 41 8.01 0.30 -3.87
N LYS A 42 9.14 1.01 -3.83
CA LYS A 42 10.44 0.42 -4.18
C LYS A 42 10.80 -0.75 -3.27
N ASP A 43 10.58 -0.59 -1.97
CA ASP A 43 10.88 -1.65 -1.00
C ASP A 43 10.09 -2.92 -1.33
N TYR A 44 8.83 -2.76 -1.72
CA TYR A 44 7.95 -3.90 -2.03
C TYR A 44 8.24 -4.53 -3.39
N GLN A 45 9.07 -3.91 -4.23
CA GLN A 45 9.50 -4.54 -5.50
C GLN A 45 10.45 -5.70 -5.27
N ASN A 46 11.00 -5.84 -4.08
CA ASN A 46 11.82 -6.98 -3.70
C ASN A 46 11.00 -8.26 -3.87
N LYS A 47 11.57 -9.23 -4.56
CA LYS A 47 10.90 -10.52 -4.87
C LYS A 47 10.55 -11.33 -3.62
N GLU A 48 11.21 -11.02 -2.50
CA GLU A 48 10.95 -11.69 -1.22
C GLU A 48 9.76 -11.10 -0.47
N ARG A 49 9.13 -10.06 -1.05
CA ARG A 49 7.94 -9.44 -0.45
C ARG A 49 6.68 -9.94 -1.14
N GLY A 50 5.68 -10.29 -0.34
CA GLY A 50 4.41 -10.81 -0.86
C GLY A 50 3.34 -9.75 -1.12
N ILE A 51 3.61 -8.50 -0.73
CA ILE A 51 2.65 -7.41 -0.93
C ILE A 51 3.30 -6.25 -1.66
N THR A 52 2.48 -5.37 -2.18
CA THR A 52 2.92 -4.14 -2.83
C THR A 52 1.87 -3.05 -2.62
N ILE A 53 2.15 -1.86 -3.13
CA ILE A 53 1.21 -0.73 -3.05
C ILE A 53 0.53 -0.58 -4.41
N LYS A 54 -0.78 -0.36 -4.39
CA LYS A 54 -1.56 -0.08 -5.59
C LYS A 54 -2.19 1.29 -5.48
N ASN A 55 -2.18 2.02 -6.58
CA ASN A 55 -2.85 3.32 -6.69
C ASN A 55 -4.05 3.16 -7.63
N LEU A 56 -5.26 3.31 -7.08
CA LEU A 56 -6.50 3.24 -7.85
C LEU A 56 -7.16 4.61 -7.80
N GLY A 57 -6.95 5.40 -8.85
CA GLY A 57 -7.57 6.71 -8.94
C GLY A 57 -7.19 7.64 -7.80
N GLY A 58 -5.98 7.55 -7.31
CA GLY A 58 -5.50 8.38 -6.21
C GLY A 58 -5.64 7.77 -4.83
N LEU A 59 -6.30 6.61 -4.72
CA LEU A 59 -6.40 5.88 -3.46
C LEU A 59 -5.31 4.82 -3.42
N PHE A 60 -4.47 4.91 -2.40
CA PHE A 60 -3.35 3.98 -2.20
C PHE A 60 -3.75 2.90 -1.21
N LYS A 61 -3.41 1.67 -1.53
CA LYS A 61 -3.68 0.54 -0.65
C LYS A 61 -2.64 -0.56 -0.85
N LEU A 62 -2.51 -1.43 0.16
CA LEU A 62 -1.67 -2.62 0.03
C LEU A 62 -2.46 -3.69 -0.71
N THR A 63 -1.77 -4.44 -1.55
CA THR A 63 -2.36 -5.53 -2.30
C THR A 63 -1.33 -6.64 -2.51
N THR A 64 -1.80 -7.81 -2.88
CA THR A 64 -0.91 -8.91 -3.23
C THR A 64 -0.35 -8.71 -4.64
N LYS A 65 0.75 -9.38 -4.94
CA LYS A 65 1.38 -9.28 -6.26
C LYS A 65 0.67 -10.18 -7.26
N LYS A 66 0.50 -9.68 -8.49
CA LYS A 66 -0.20 -10.39 -9.56
C LYS A 66 0.41 -11.76 -9.86
N GLU A 67 1.73 -11.85 -9.83
CA GLU A 67 2.45 -13.08 -10.15
C GLU A 67 2.16 -14.22 -9.16
N HIS A 68 1.61 -13.90 -7.99
CA HIS A 68 1.29 -14.90 -6.98
C HIS A 68 -0.20 -15.28 -6.95
N LYS A 69 -1.00 -14.70 -7.83
CA LYS A 69 -2.45 -14.86 -7.84
C LYS A 69 -2.89 -16.32 -7.85
N LYS A 70 -2.19 -17.16 -8.61
CA LYS A 70 -2.55 -18.58 -8.73
C LYS A 70 -2.55 -19.32 -7.38
N TYR A 71 -1.75 -18.84 -6.43
CA TYR A 71 -1.72 -19.44 -5.09
C TYR A 71 -2.90 -18.94 -4.25
N TYR A 72 -3.22 -17.66 -4.36
CA TYR A 72 -4.24 -17.02 -3.52
C TYR A 72 -5.67 -17.38 -3.92
N THR A 73 -5.89 -17.71 -5.19
CA THR A 73 -7.22 -18.15 -5.63
C THR A 73 -7.66 -19.43 -4.91
N LYS A 74 -6.71 -20.21 -4.45
CA LYS A 74 -7.02 -21.45 -3.71
C LYS A 74 -7.59 -21.18 -2.33
N LEU A 75 -7.37 -19.99 -1.78
CA LEU A 75 -7.91 -19.65 -0.46
C LEU A 75 -9.43 -19.66 -0.45
N SER A 76 -10.06 -19.15 -1.50
CA SER A 76 -11.53 -19.17 -1.58
C SER A 76 -12.09 -20.57 -1.78
N GLU A 77 -11.28 -21.51 -2.28
CA GLU A 77 -11.69 -22.90 -2.47
C GLU A 77 -11.67 -23.70 -1.16
N VAL A 78 -10.91 -23.22 -0.18
CA VAL A 78 -10.78 -23.88 1.12
C VAL A 78 -11.97 -23.59 2.03
N ASN A 79 -12.62 -22.46 1.81
CA ASN A 79 -13.77 -22.04 2.58
C ASN A 79 -15.07 -22.58 1.94
#